data_87f8e819c0fbd2cce5a74222d857dee2
#
_entry.id   87f8e819c0fbd2cce5a74222d857dee2
#
_cell.length_a   1.000
_cell.length_b   1.000
_cell.length_c   1.000
_cell.angle_alpha   90.00
_cell.angle_beta   90.00
_cell.angle_gamma   90.00
#
_symmetry.space_group_name_H-M   'P 1'
#
loop_
_entity.id
_entity.type
_entity.pdbx_description
1 polymer ?
#
loop_
_entity_poly.entity_id
_entity_poly.type
_entity_poly.pdbx_seq_one_letter_code
_entity_poly.pdbx_strand_id
1 'polypeptide(L)'
;MTLDWDAIVERYEGGRLVRPLIGGSTLTATPGEDVVTVAQKLWRADVTREELEVALEILGDRPASTPSVPFSEELRVHYSGGPQVQPTCSRTPNLCAVLLKDLGYLDA
;
A
#
# COMPACT_ATOMS: atom_id res chain seq x y z
N MET A 1 -14.82 3.53 5.77
CA MET A 1 -14.46 4.10 4.45
C MET A 1 -14.38 2.98 3.44
N THR A 2 -14.91 3.18 2.26
CA THR A 2 -14.99 2.15 1.23
C THR A 2 -13.93 2.39 0.16
N LEU A 3 -13.22 1.33 -0.21
CA LEU A 3 -12.22 1.38 -1.28
C LEU A 3 -12.91 1.53 -2.64
N ASP A 4 -12.50 2.54 -3.40
CA ASP A 4 -12.99 2.72 -4.77
C ASP A 4 -12.06 2.00 -5.74
N TRP A 5 -12.38 0.75 -6.05
CA TRP A 5 -11.54 -0.09 -6.89
C TRP A 5 -11.47 0.42 -8.34
N ASP A 6 -12.58 0.93 -8.86
CA ASP A 6 -12.59 1.46 -10.23
C ASP A 6 -11.64 2.65 -10.37
N ALA A 7 -11.59 3.52 -9.36
CA ALA A 7 -10.66 4.64 -9.35
C ALA A 7 -9.21 4.16 -9.29
N ILE A 8 -8.96 3.08 -8.57
CA ILE A 8 -7.61 2.49 -8.48
C ILE A 8 -7.19 1.94 -9.84
N VAL A 9 -8.04 1.19 -10.50
CA VAL A 9 -7.75 0.64 -11.82
C VAL A 9 -7.48 1.77 -12.82
N GLU A 10 -8.31 2.79 -12.80
CA GLU A 10 -8.15 3.94 -13.70
C GLU A 10 -6.83 4.65 -13.44
N ARG A 11 -6.46 4.85 -12.16
CA ARG A 11 -5.23 5.56 -11.81
C ARG A 11 -3.97 4.83 -12.27
N TYR A 12 -3.96 3.49 -12.17
CA TYR A 12 -2.77 2.70 -12.46
C TYR A 12 -2.77 2.06 -13.84
N GLU A 13 -3.82 2.26 -14.62
CA GLU A 13 -3.91 1.71 -15.97
C GLU A 13 -2.71 2.12 -16.82
N GLY A 14 -2.09 1.15 -17.48
CA GLY A 14 -0.90 1.39 -18.29
C GLY A 14 0.40 1.49 -17.49
N GLY A 15 0.33 1.35 -16.17
CA GLY A 15 1.50 1.49 -15.29
C GLY A 15 1.73 2.93 -14.86
N ARG A 16 1.99 3.15 -13.58
CA ARG A 16 2.24 4.48 -13.03
C ARG A 16 3.38 4.44 -12.05
N LEU A 17 4.23 5.47 -12.10
CA LEU A 17 5.33 5.60 -11.15
C LEU A 17 4.80 6.04 -9.78
N VAL A 18 5.28 5.39 -8.73
CA VAL A 18 4.86 5.62 -7.36
C VAL A 18 6.10 5.80 -6.50
N ARG A 19 6.07 6.74 -5.58
CA ARG A 19 7.20 6.99 -4.68
C ARG A 19 7.15 6.06 -3.47
N PRO A 20 8.31 5.49 -3.04
CA PRO A 20 8.35 4.73 -1.80
C PRO A 20 8.12 5.64 -0.59
N LEU A 21 7.86 5.04 0.58
CA LEU A 21 7.64 5.81 1.83
C LEU A 21 8.92 6.49 2.28
N ILE A 22 10.03 5.82 2.18
CA ILE A 22 11.34 6.30 2.57
C ILE A 22 12.20 6.23 1.32
N GLY A 23 12.98 7.22 1.06
CA GLY A 23 13.82 7.36 -0.13
C GLY A 23 14.12 6.07 -0.92
N GLY A 24 14.82 6.16 -2.00
CA GLY A 24 15.10 5.02 -2.86
C GLY A 24 14.46 5.15 -4.23
N SER A 25 14.50 4.05 -4.98
CA SER A 25 14.05 4.03 -6.37
C SER A 25 12.52 4.04 -6.47
N THR A 26 12.03 4.78 -7.46
CA THR A 26 10.61 4.82 -7.78
C THR A 26 10.08 3.43 -8.12
N LEU A 27 8.86 3.16 -7.70
CA LEU A 27 8.15 1.91 -7.97
C LEU A 27 7.22 2.09 -9.16
N THR A 28 6.85 1.00 -9.82
CA THR A 28 5.82 1.01 -10.87
C THR A 28 4.62 0.23 -10.38
N ALA A 29 3.45 0.84 -10.40
CA ALA A 29 2.19 0.19 -10.03
C ALA A 29 1.35 -0.05 -11.28
N THR A 30 0.84 -1.26 -11.43
CA THR A 30 0.02 -1.68 -12.57
C THR A 30 -1.20 -2.45 -12.06
N PRO A 31 -2.41 -2.12 -12.52
CA PRO A 31 -3.60 -2.83 -12.04
C PRO A 31 -3.75 -4.18 -12.73
N GLY A 32 -4.30 -5.14 -11.99
CA GLY A 32 -4.68 -6.43 -12.50
C GLY A 32 -6.08 -6.79 -12.00
N GLU A 33 -6.46 -8.05 -12.15
CA GLU A 33 -7.74 -8.51 -11.66
C GLU A 33 -7.67 -8.63 -10.12
N ASP A 34 -8.34 -7.70 -9.44
CA ASP A 34 -8.36 -7.61 -7.97
C ASP A 34 -6.98 -7.52 -7.32
N VAL A 35 -5.98 -7.00 -8.04
CA VAL A 35 -4.63 -6.78 -7.51
C VAL A 35 -4.02 -5.52 -8.11
N VAL A 36 -3.03 -4.97 -7.40
CA VAL A 36 -2.12 -3.97 -7.97
C VAL A 36 -0.73 -4.58 -7.88
N THR A 37 -0.08 -4.73 -9.00
CA THR A 37 1.29 -5.23 -9.05
C THR A 37 2.24 -4.06 -8.87
N VAL A 38 3.10 -4.14 -7.86
CA VAL A 38 4.09 -3.11 -7.57
C VAL A 38 5.46 -3.70 -7.85
N ALA A 39 6.24 -3.03 -8.68
CA ALA A 39 7.50 -3.59 -9.16
C ALA A 39 8.64 -2.59 -9.12
N GLN A 40 9.83 -3.11 -8.91
CA GLN A 40 11.10 -2.43 -9.15
C GLN A 40 11.94 -3.31 -10.08
N LYS A 41 13.13 -2.82 -10.41
CA LYS A 41 14.03 -3.50 -11.34
C LYS A 41 14.31 -4.95 -10.96
N LEU A 42 14.44 -5.26 -9.67
CA LEU A 42 14.87 -6.57 -9.19
C LEU A 42 13.79 -7.40 -8.50
N TRP A 43 12.59 -6.85 -8.33
CA TRP A 43 11.51 -7.58 -7.67
C TRP A 43 10.16 -7.02 -8.07
N ARG A 44 9.14 -7.82 -7.82
CA ARG A 44 7.76 -7.35 -7.90
C ARG A 44 6.91 -8.09 -6.88
N ALA A 45 5.79 -7.47 -6.48
CA ALA A 45 4.87 -8.05 -5.52
C ALA A 45 3.45 -7.61 -5.88
N ASP A 46 2.49 -8.49 -5.65
CA ASP A 46 1.08 -8.19 -5.85
C ASP A 46 0.46 -7.77 -4.54
N VAL A 47 -0.26 -6.64 -4.55
CA VAL A 47 -1.08 -6.20 -3.43
C VAL A 47 -2.52 -6.44 -3.83
N THR A 48 -3.21 -7.31 -3.10
CA THR A 48 -4.58 -7.67 -3.46
C THR A 48 -5.56 -6.59 -3.04
N ARG A 49 -6.70 -6.58 -3.74
CA ARG A 49 -7.82 -5.71 -3.39
C ARG A 49 -8.21 -5.90 -1.92
N GLU A 50 -8.29 -7.15 -1.47
CA GLU A 50 -8.64 -7.46 -0.08
C GLU A 50 -7.64 -6.87 0.91
N GLU A 51 -6.34 -6.95 0.60
CA GLU A 51 -5.31 -6.38 1.45
C GLU A 51 -5.45 -4.87 1.56
N LEU A 52 -5.76 -4.19 0.46
CA LEU A 52 -6.01 -2.75 0.48
C LEU A 52 -7.29 -2.41 1.22
N GLU A 53 -8.33 -3.21 1.09
CA GLU A 53 -9.58 -3.00 1.82
C GLU A 53 -9.36 -3.12 3.32
N VAL A 54 -8.60 -4.12 3.77
CA VAL A 54 -8.25 -4.28 5.18
C VAL A 54 -7.43 -3.10 5.68
N ALA A 55 -6.44 -2.67 4.90
CA ALA A 55 -5.61 -1.53 5.27
C ALA A 55 -6.45 -0.25 5.41
N LEU A 56 -7.39 -0.03 4.50
CA LEU A 56 -8.26 1.13 4.56
C LEU A 56 -9.23 1.06 5.75
N GLU A 57 -9.69 -0.14 6.09
CA GLU A 57 -10.51 -0.36 7.27
C GLU A 57 -9.76 -0.03 8.56
N ILE A 58 -8.49 -0.43 8.64
CA ILE A 58 -7.62 -0.10 9.78
C ILE A 58 -7.41 1.41 9.86
N LEU A 59 -7.23 2.07 8.74
CA LEU A 59 -7.09 3.53 8.69
C LEU A 59 -8.34 4.22 9.23
N GLY A 60 -9.52 3.71 8.92
CA GLY A 60 -10.79 4.23 9.43
C GLY A 60 -11.01 5.69 9.05
N ASP A 61 -11.39 6.49 10.03
CA ASP A 61 -11.73 7.90 9.83
C ASP A 61 -10.54 8.84 9.99
N ARG A 62 -9.33 8.32 10.05
CA ARG A 62 -8.15 9.16 10.22
C ARG A 62 -8.00 10.12 9.04
N PRO A 63 -7.55 11.37 9.29
CA PRO A 63 -7.43 12.37 8.22
C PRO A 63 -6.33 12.02 7.21
N ALA A 64 -6.42 12.63 6.04
CA ALA A 64 -5.41 12.45 4.99
C ALA A 64 -4.01 12.94 5.41
N SER A 65 -3.92 13.72 6.48
CA SER A 65 -2.65 14.13 7.07
C SER A 65 -1.97 13.05 7.92
N THR A 66 -2.59 11.87 8.05
CA THR A 66 -2.00 10.74 8.79
C THR A 66 -0.67 10.35 8.15
N PRO A 67 0.44 10.31 8.93
CA PRO A 67 1.75 9.99 8.37
C PRO A 67 1.81 8.54 7.88
N SER A 68 2.37 8.35 6.70
CA SER A 68 2.41 7.03 6.05
C SER A 68 3.35 6.05 6.73
N VAL A 69 4.52 6.51 7.21
CA VAL A 69 5.51 5.59 7.81
C VAL A 69 4.99 4.97 9.11
N PRO A 70 4.48 5.74 10.08
CA PRO A 70 3.88 5.15 11.28
C PRO A 70 2.70 4.24 10.96
N PHE A 71 1.88 4.59 9.98
CA PHE A 71 0.75 3.75 9.58
C PHE A 71 1.23 2.43 8.98
N SER A 72 2.30 2.46 8.19
CA SER A 72 2.94 1.25 7.66
C SER A 72 3.37 0.31 8.78
N GLU A 73 3.91 0.86 9.88
CA GLU A 73 4.31 0.06 11.03
C GLU A 73 3.09 -0.58 11.73
N GLU A 74 1.98 0.13 11.83
CA GLU A 74 0.73 -0.43 12.34
C GLU A 74 0.27 -1.62 11.49
N LEU A 75 0.32 -1.48 10.17
CA LEU A 75 -0.05 -2.57 9.26
C LEU A 75 0.88 -3.75 9.42
N ARG A 76 2.18 -3.50 9.61
CA ARG A 76 3.15 -4.57 9.81
C ARG A 76 2.82 -5.40 11.04
N VAL A 77 2.48 -4.75 12.14
CA VAL A 77 2.06 -5.43 13.37
C VAL A 77 0.80 -6.26 13.12
N HIS A 78 -0.17 -5.69 12.44
CA HIS A 78 -1.41 -6.38 12.10
C HIS A 78 -1.16 -7.64 11.28
N TYR A 79 -0.38 -7.53 10.20
CA TYR A 79 -0.13 -8.66 9.30
C TYR A 79 0.82 -9.69 9.90
N SER A 80 1.60 -9.32 10.92
CA SER A 80 2.45 -10.26 11.66
C SER A 80 1.68 -11.05 12.70
N GLY A 81 0.44 -10.65 13.00
CA GLY A 81 -0.35 -11.29 14.02
C GLY A 81 0.05 -10.96 15.44
N GLY A 82 0.87 -9.92 15.66
CA GLY A 82 1.30 -9.53 16.98
C GLY A 82 2.31 -8.39 16.97
N PRO A 83 2.77 -7.96 18.17
CA PRO A 83 3.68 -6.82 18.28
C PRO A 83 5.10 -7.10 17.81
N GLN A 84 5.45 -8.34 17.58
CA GLN A 84 6.79 -8.70 17.10
C GLN A 84 6.79 -8.79 15.59
N VAL A 85 7.71 -8.08 14.96
CA VAL A 85 7.88 -8.13 13.51
C VAL A 85 8.60 -9.41 13.14
N GLN A 86 7.99 -10.23 12.29
CA GLN A 86 8.62 -11.44 11.81
C GLN A 86 9.72 -11.11 10.81
N PRO A 87 10.87 -11.82 10.87
CA PRO A 87 11.94 -11.58 9.88
C PRO A 87 11.50 -11.83 8.44
N THR A 88 10.48 -12.66 8.26
CA THR A 88 9.93 -12.99 6.94
C THR A 88 8.71 -12.14 6.59
N CYS A 89 8.50 -11.04 7.31
CA CYS A 89 7.37 -10.16 7.04
C CYS A 89 7.39 -9.72 5.58
N SER A 90 6.27 -9.89 4.89
CA SER A 90 6.16 -9.55 3.48
C SER A 90 6.25 -8.03 3.27
N ARG A 91 6.40 -7.64 2.02
CA ARG A 91 6.36 -6.23 1.64
C ARG A 91 4.95 -5.63 1.71
N THR A 92 3.93 -6.45 1.89
CA THR A 92 2.53 -6.04 1.84
C THR A 92 2.19 -4.83 2.72
N PRO A 93 2.56 -4.79 4.01
CA PRO A 93 2.23 -3.62 4.83
C PRO A 93 2.80 -2.32 4.28
N ASN A 94 4.06 -2.36 3.87
CA ASN A 94 4.72 -1.18 3.30
C ASN A 94 4.06 -0.76 1.98
N LEU A 95 3.79 -1.72 1.11
CA LEU A 95 3.19 -1.44 -0.20
C LEU A 95 1.76 -0.96 -0.08
N CYS A 96 0.98 -1.47 0.87
CA CYS A 96 -0.35 -0.92 1.15
C CYS A 96 -0.27 0.56 1.52
N ALA A 97 0.65 0.92 2.40
CA ALA A 97 0.84 2.31 2.79
C ALA A 97 1.33 3.17 1.61
N VAL A 98 2.23 2.63 0.79
CA VAL A 98 2.69 3.31 -0.43
C VAL A 98 1.51 3.64 -1.35
N LEU A 99 0.66 2.67 -1.61
CA LEU A 99 -0.50 2.87 -2.49
C LEU A 99 -1.53 3.81 -1.87
N LEU A 100 -1.81 3.69 -0.58
CA LEU A 100 -2.75 4.58 0.10
C LEU A 100 -2.24 6.02 0.11
N LYS A 101 -0.92 6.20 0.28
CA LYS A 101 -0.31 7.53 0.18
C LYS A 101 -0.47 8.10 -1.23
N ASP A 102 -0.18 7.29 -2.26
CA ASP A 102 -0.31 7.72 -3.65
C ASP A 102 -1.75 8.08 -4.01
N LEU A 103 -2.71 7.37 -3.41
CA LEU A 103 -4.14 7.61 -3.62
C LEU A 103 -4.68 8.80 -2.83
N GLY A 104 -3.88 9.37 -1.93
CA GLY A 104 -4.28 10.55 -1.17
C GLY A 104 -4.88 10.27 0.21
N TYR A 105 -4.86 9.03 0.68
CA TYR A 105 -5.38 8.69 2.01
C TYR A 105 -4.38 8.94 3.13
N LEU A 106 -3.09 9.04 2.80
CA LEU A 106 -2.01 9.24 3.77
C LEU A 106 -1.10 10.37 3.32
N ASP A 107 -0.41 10.97 4.28
CA ASP A 107 0.59 12.01 4.02
C ASP A 107 2.01 11.39 4.00
N ALA A 108 2.94 12.18 3.53
CA ALA A 108 4.34 11.76 3.45
C ALA A 108 5.00 11.64 4.82
#